data_a3d666114db91e07341fa147864b2d84
#
_entry.id   a3d666114db91e07341fa147864b2d84
#
_cell.length_a   1.000
_cell.length_b   1.000
_cell.length_c   1.000
_cell.angle_alpha   90.00
_cell.angle_beta   90.00
_cell.angle_gamma   90.00
#
_symmetry.space_group_name_H-M   'P 1'
#
loop_
_entity.id
_entity.type
_entity.pdbx_description
1 polymer ?
#
loop_
_entity_poly.entity_id
_entity_poly.type
_entity_poly.pdbx_seq_one_letter_code
_entity_poly.pdbx_strand_id
1 'polypeptide(L)'
;WRQMGNEGWSWDDVLPYFKNMEDSYEGENKFHGAGGEWKVNQQRLSWNILDSFQEATVEAGIPKVDDFNEGNNFGVSYFKVNQNSGFRWNTVKAFIKPIKNRKNLHVISQCEVNKLILENNKIKGVEVTRNGKIEDIFVHKEIILSAGSIGSPKILELSGIGNPNLLSDLGIETKVKSPNVGENLQDHLQLRVIYQLENAQTLNQKANSLLGKIAIGLEYALKRTGPMSMAPSQLGIFAMSDKSYETPNLQFHVQPLSLDKFGDPLHDFPGLTASVCNLNPQSRGSVHITSKDPKIAPSIDPNYLSEEQDKLVAAQ
;
A
#
# COMPACT_ATOMS: atom_id res chain seq x y z
N TRP A 1 11.90 -14.53 -0.26
CA TRP A 1 11.80 -14.74 -1.71
C TRP A 1 12.98 -15.56 -2.23
N ARG A 2 14.22 -15.22 -1.86
CA ARG A 2 15.40 -16.01 -2.25
C ARG A 2 15.26 -17.49 -1.89
N GLN A 3 14.81 -17.80 -0.66
CA GLN A 3 14.58 -19.17 -0.18
C GLN A 3 13.49 -19.93 -0.97
N MET A 4 12.61 -19.21 -1.66
CA MET A 4 11.58 -19.75 -2.55
C MET A 4 12.08 -19.95 -3.99
N GLY A 5 13.39 -19.82 -4.24
CA GLY A 5 14.01 -19.99 -5.55
C GLY A 5 14.16 -18.70 -6.37
N ASN A 6 13.88 -17.52 -5.79
CA ASN A 6 14.04 -16.25 -6.48
C ASN A 6 15.44 -15.67 -6.19
N GLU A 7 16.43 -16.13 -6.91
CA GLU A 7 17.81 -15.62 -6.81
C GLU A 7 17.85 -14.11 -7.16
N GLY A 8 18.70 -13.34 -6.48
CA GLY A 8 18.80 -11.89 -6.66
C GLY A 8 17.74 -11.09 -5.90
N TRP A 9 16.92 -11.74 -5.02
CA TRP A 9 15.88 -11.10 -4.21
C TRP A 9 16.12 -11.28 -2.71
N SER A 10 17.37 -11.43 -2.29
CA SER A 10 17.72 -11.34 -0.87
C SER A 10 17.74 -9.89 -0.40
N TRP A 11 17.81 -9.69 0.91
CA TRP A 11 17.99 -8.37 1.51
C TRP A 11 19.22 -7.64 0.93
N ASP A 12 20.36 -8.31 0.86
CA ASP A 12 21.60 -7.71 0.38
C ASP A 12 21.55 -7.39 -1.12
N ASP A 13 20.77 -8.15 -1.90
CA ASP A 13 20.58 -7.89 -3.33
C ASP A 13 19.72 -6.65 -3.58
N VAL A 14 18.66 -6.43 -2.77
CA VAL A 14 17.64 -5.38 -3.04
C VAL A 14 17.91 -4.06 -2.28
N LEU A 15 18.55 -4.10 -1.11
CA LEU A 15 18.83 -2.91 -0.30
C LEU A 15 19.56 -1.80 -1.08
N PRO A 16 20.57 -2.08 -1.95
CA PRO A 16 21.22 -1.04 -2.73
C PRO A 16 20.26 -0.26 -3.64
N TYR A 17 19.23 -0.92 -4.20
CA TYR A 17 18.22 -0.27 -5.04
C TYR A 17 17.32 0.65 -4.23
N PHE A 18 16.90 0.20 -3.03
CA PHE A 18 16.12 1.05 -2.11
C PHE A 18 16.90 2.28 -1.70
N LYS A 19 18.16 2.12 -1.27
CA LYS A 19 19.04 3.23 -0.90
C LYS A 19 19.29 4.19 -2.05
N ASN A 20 19.52 3.69 -3.26
CA ASN A 20 19.82 4.52 -4.42
C ASN A 20 18.64 5.42 -4.83
N MET A 21 17.39 4.97 -4.63
CA MET A 21 16.24 5.79 -4.98
C MET A 21 15.78 6.72 -3.85
N GLU A 22 16.19 6.46 -2.59
CA GLU A 22 15.73 7.18 -1.41
C GLU A 22 16.51 8.49 -1.18
N ASP A 23 15.77 9.49 -0.68
CA ASP A 23 16.35 10.70 -0.08
C ASP A 23 15.72 10.87 1.31
N SER A 24 16.35 10.23 2.28
CA SER A 24 15.96 10.32 3.70
C SER A 24 16.38 11.68 4.26
N TYR A 25 15.50 12.32 5.03
CA TYR A 25 15.79 13.58 5.71
C TYR A 25 16.89 13.45 6.78
N GLU A 26 17.15 12.24 7.26
CA GLU A 26 18.23 11.94 8.21
C GLU A 26 19.58 11.73 7.53
N GLY A 27 19.61 11.68 6.20
CA GLY A 27 20.80 11.41 5.43
C GLY A 27 21.06 9.93 5.20
N GLU A 28 22.22 9.62 4.65
CA GLU A 28 22.64 8.26 4.36
C GLU A 28 23.12 7.53 5.62
N ASN A 29 22.68 6.27 5.78
CA ASN A 29 23.19 5.36 6.81
C ASN A 29 23.23 3.92 6.26
N LYS A 30 23.38 2.92 7.15
CA LYS A 30 23.41 1.50 6.77
C LYS A 30 22.15 1.08 6.01
N PHE A 31 20.98 1.60 6.37
CA PHE A 31 19.68 1.18 5.87
C PHE A 31 19.04 2.16 4.90
N HIS A 32 19.38 3.44 5.01
CA HIS A 32 18.77 4.54 4.27
C HIS A 32 19.71 5.17 3.28
N GLY A 33 19.16 5.70 2.19
CA GLY A 33 19.86 6.46 1.19
C GLY A 33 19.62 7.96 1.30
N ALA A 34 20.47 8.76 0.64
CA ALA A 34 20.32 10.18 0.51
C ALA A 34 20.54 10.62 -0.94
N GLY A 35 19.87 11.70 -1.34
CA GLY A 35 20.04 12.32 -2.66
C GLY A 35 19.26 11.64 -3.79
N GLY A 36 18.50 10.58 -3.52
CA GLY A 36 17.60 9.95 -4.49
C GLY A 36 16.34 10.77 -4.76
N GLU A 37 15.51 10.27 -5.67
CA GLU A 37 14.29 10.95 -6.10
C GLU A 37 13.12 10.75 -5.13
N TRP A 38 13.16 9.70 -4.30
CA TRP A 38 12.10 9.31 -3.40
C TRP A 38 12.25 9.93 -2.02
N LYS A 39 11.57 11.07 -1.79
CA LYS A 39 11.68 11.80 -0.52
C LYS A 39 10.97 11.08 0.62
N VAL A 40 11.69 10.88 1.73
CA VAL A 40 11.19 10.35 3.00
C VAL A 40 11.44 11.38 4.09
N ASN A 41 10.39 11.75 4.81
CA ASN A 41 10.44 12.80 5.84
C ASN A 41 9.63 12.42 7.07
N GLN A 42 9.86 13.16 8.15
CA GLN A 42 8.98 13.15 9.31
C GLN A 42 7.61 13.74 8.96
N GLN A 43 6.59 13.32 9.67
CA GLN A 43 5.27 13.96 9.62
C GLN A 43 5.36 15.41 10.14
N ARG A 44 4.56 16.29 9.55
CA ARG A 44 4.55 17.73 9.87
C ARG A 44 3.46 18.12 10.86
N LEU A 45 3.06 17.19 11.68
CA LEU A 45 2.16 17.42 12.82
C LEU A 45 2.38 16.32 13.87
N SER A 46 1.96 16.63 15.09
CA SER A 46 1.80 15.69 16.20
C SER A 46 0.46 15.92 16.87
N TRP A 47 0.03 14.98 17.69
CA TRP A 47 -1.18 15.03 18.46
C TRP A 47 -0.90 14.57 19.89
N ASN A 48 -1.24 15.37 20.89
CA ASN A 48 -1.03 15.00 22.28
C ASN A 48 -1.62 13.61 22.61
N ILE A 49 -2.78 13.28 22.02
CA ILE A 49 -3.40 11.97 22.23
C ILE A 49 -2.56 10.81 21.67
N LEU A 50 -1.85 11.02 20.55
CA LEU A 50 -0.94 10.02 20.01
C LEU A 50 0.34 9.93 20.81
N ASP A 51 0.83 11.05 21.34
CA ASP A 51 2.00 11.08 22.24
C ASP A 51 1.67 10.31 23.53
N SER A 52 0.49 10.55 24.13
CA SER A 52 0.02 9.79 25.30
C SER A 52 -0.18 8.30 24.96
N PHE A 53 -0.68 7.97 23.77
CA PHE A 53 -0.81 6.58 23.33
C PHE A 53 0.56 5.91 23.17
N GLN A 54 1.56 6.63 22.67
CA GLN A 54 2.94 6.16 22.58
C GLN A 54 3.53 5.88 23.96
N GLU A 55 3.33 6.80 24.92
CA GLU A 55 3.78 6.63 26.30
C GLU A 55 3.13 5.40 26.96
N ALA A 56 1.81 5.25 26.83
CA ALA A 56 1.09 4.08 27.34
C ALA A 56 1.57 2.76 26.70
N THR A 57 1.95 2.79 25.43
CA THR A 57 2.52 1.64 24.72
C THR A 57 3.89 1.26 25.30
N VAL A 58 4.70 2.25 25.67
CA VAL A 58 6.00 2.02 26.33
C VAL A 58 5.80 1.45 27.74
N GLU A 59 4.84 1.96 28.50
CA GLU A 59 4.47 1.42 29.81
C GLU A 59 3.99 -0.04 29.73
N ALA A 60 3.34 -0.40 28.62
CA ALA A 60 2.94 -1.78 28.34
C ALA A 60 4.11 -2.71 27.91
N GLY A 61 5.33 -2.18 27.83
CA GLY A 61 6.55 -2.94 27.54
C GLY A 61 6.99 -2.99 26.09
N ILE A 62 6.38 -2.21 25.20
CA ILE A 62 6.80 -2.08 23.80
C ILE A 62 7.70 -0.84 23.67
N PRO A 63 8.98 -0.99 23.26
CA PRO A 63 9.92 0.12 23.28
C PRO A 63 9.57 1.21 22.26
N LYS A 64 9.89 2.46 22.59
CA LYS A 64 9.92 3.53 21.59
C LYS A 64 11.13 3.34 20.69
N VAL A 65 10.90 3.50 19.36
CA VAL A 65 11.95 3.45 18.33
C VAL A 65 11.89 4.70 17.47
N ASP A 66 13.00 5.05 16.83
CA ASP A 66 13.06 6.22 15.96
C ASP A 66 12.63 5.86 14.53
N ASP A 67 12.92 4.64 14.10
CA ASP A 67 12.56 4.14 12.79
C ASP A 67 12.25 2.64 12.80
N PHE A 68 11.24 2.21 12.07
CA PHE A 68 10.89 0.81 11.88
C PHE A 68 11.74 0.10 10.81
N ASN A 69 12.48 0.84 10.00
CA ASN A 69 13.19 0.32 8.83
C ASN A 69 14.71 0.19 9.06
N GLU A 70 15.14 0.07 10.31
CA GLU A 70 16.55 -0.10 10.69
C GLU A 70 16.91 -1.53 11.13
N GLY A 71 16.22 -2.53 10.57
CA GLY A 71 16.51 -3.95 10.76
C GLY A 71 15.74 -4.61 11.90
N ASN A 72 15.28 -3.88 12.91
CA ASN A 72 14.36 -4.34 13.94
C ASN A 72 13.19 -3.36 14.04
N ASN A 73 12.00 -3.82 13.69
CA ASN A 73 10.79 -3.01 13.72
C ASN A 73 9.97 -3.14 15.01
N PHE A 74 10.39 -3.98 15.98
CA PHE A 74 9.69 -4.11 17.26
C PHE A 74 9.71 -2.79 18.03
N GLY A 75 8.54 -2.17 18.17
CA GLY A 75 8.44 -0.88 18.85
C GLY A 75 7.25 -0.03 18.46
N VAL A 76 7.20 1.18 19.01
CA VAL A 76 6.23 2.22 18.72
C VAL A 76 6.91 3.50 18.22
N SER A 77 6.41 4.07 17.13
CA SER A 77 6.92 5.32 16.54
C SER A 77 5.88 6.01 15.67
N TYR A 78 6.06 7.30 15.43
CA TYR A 78 5.42 7.98 14.31
C TYR A 78 6.01 7.47 12.99
N PHE A 79 5.14 7.12 12.04
CA PHE A 79 5.59 6.71 10.72
C PHE A 79 6.33 7.84 9.99
N LYS A 80 7.46 7.54 9.40
CA LYS A 80 8.05 8.38 8.35
C LYS A 80 7.18 8.31 7.10
N VAL A 81 7.15 9.39 6.33
CA VAL A 81 6.18 9.55 5.24
C VAL A 81 6.83 10.00 3.94
N ASN A 82 6.28 9.57 2.82
CA ASN A 82 6.67 10.08 1.50
C ASN A 82 6.07 11.46 1.27
N GLN A 83 6.79 12.44 1.74
CA GLN A 83 6.39 13.85 1.74
C GLN A 83 7.59 14.75 1.47
N ASN A 84 7.35 15.86 0.78
CA ASN A 84 8.32 16.95 0.66
C ASN A 84 7.62 18.28 0.95
N SER A 85 8.06 18.96 1.99
CA SER A 85 7.53 20.28 2.41
C SER A 85 6.00 20.30 2.53
N GLY A 86 5.40 19.27 3.14
CA GLY A 86 3.96 19.16 3.35
C GLY A 86 3.17 18.67 2.14
N PHE A 87 3.82 18.37 1.02
CA PHE A 87 3.16 17.76 -0.14
C PHE A 87 3.45 16.27 -0.22
N ARG A 88 2.42 15.47 -0.44
CA ARG A 88 2.62 14.05 -0.77
C ARG A 88 3.57 13.90 -1.94
N TRP A 89 4.63 13.11 -1.75
CA TRP A 89 5.64 12.81 -2.76
C TRP A 89 5.33 11.45 -3.36
N ASN A 90 4.78 11.44 -4.56
CA ASN A 90 4.38 10.24 -5.26
C ASN A 90 5.35 9.92 -6.42
N THR A 91 5.21 8.74 -7.01
CA THR A 91 6.07 8.26 -8.12
C THR A 91 6.09 9.20 -9.32
N VAL A 92 4.98 9.88 -9.61
CA VAL A 92 4.95 10.88 -10.70
C VAL A 92 5.87 12.06 -10.40
N LYS A 93 5.84 12.57 -9.15
CA LYS A 93 6.72 13.67 -8.75
C LYS A 93 8.18 13.23 -8.68
N ALA A 94 8.44 12.05 -8.16
CA ALA A 94 9.78 11.52 -8.00
C ALA A 94 10.42 11.15 -9.35
N PHE A 95 9.74 10.34 -10.16
CA PHE A 95 10.39 9.67 -11.29
C PHE A 95 9.92 10.17 -12.66
N ILE A 96 8.66 10.60 -12.81
CA ILE A 96 8.14 11.01 -14.14
C ILE A 96 8.36 12.48 -14.41
N LYS A 97 8.03 13.36 -13.46
CA LYS A 97 8.12 14.81 -13.64
C LYS A 97 9.53 15.30 -14.04
N PRO A 98 10.63 14.80 -13.43
CA PRO A 98 11.98 15.22 -13.82
C PRO A 98 12.35 14.87 -15.26
N ILE A 99 11.81 13.79 -15.81
CA ILE A 99 12.17 13.26 -17.13
C ILE A 99 11.08 13.41 -18.18
N LYS A 100 9.98 14.09 -17.88
CA LYS A 100 8.79 14.21 -18.77
C LYS A 100 9.08 14.75 -20.17
N ASN A 101 10.17 15.49 -20.32
CA ASN A 101 10.56 16.10 -21.61
C ASN A 101 11.50 15.21 -22.45
N ARG A 102 11.82 13.99 -21.98
CA ARG A 102 12.63 13.06 -22.76
C ARG A 102 11.84 12.61 -24.00
N LYS A 103 12.47 12.71 -25.19
CA LYS A 103 11.83 12.36 -26.48
C LYS A 103 11.47 10.87 -26.59
N ASN A 104 12.13 10.01 -25.83
CA ASN A 104 11.92 8.57 -25.78
C ASN A 104 10.98 8.12 -24.64
N LEU A 105 10.32 9.05 -23.95
CA LEU A 105 9.32 8.75 -22.93
C LEU A 105 7.94 9.22 -23.38
N HIS A 106 7.00 8.29 -23.50
CA HIS A 106 5.60 8.56 -23.79
C HIS A 106 4.73 8.04 -22.65
N VAL A 107 4.05 8.94 -21.95
CA VAL A 107 3.10 8.59 -20.90
C VAL A 107 1.70 8.75 -21.47
N ILE A 108 0.98 7.62 -21.63
CA ILE A 108 -0.37 7.57 -22.15
C ILE A 108 -1.32 7.34 -20.98
N SER A 109 -2.07 8.36 -20.60
CA SER A 109 -3.11 8.29 -19.56
C SER A 109 -4.50 8.08 -20.21
N GLN A 110 -5.50 7.77 -19.37
CA GLN A 110 -6.87 7.45 -19.82
C GLN A 110 -6.89 6.36 -20.89
N CYS A 111 -6.03 5.36 -20.67
CA CYS A 111 -5.80 4.24 -21.55
C CYS A 111 -5.90 2.96 -20.74
N GLU A 112 -6.93 2.17 -20.95
CA GLU A 112 -7.15 0.90 -20.28
C GLU A 112 -6.50 -0.22 -21.09
N VAL A 113 -5.64 -1.01 -20.46
CA VAL A 113 -5.07 -2.20 -21.10
C VAL A 113 -6.06 -3.35 -20.99
N ASN A 114 -6.56 -3.82 -22.10
CA ASN A 114 -7.52 -4.90 -22.17
C ASN A 114 -6.84 -6.27 -22.04
N LYS A 115 -5.82 -6.52 -22.84
CA LYS A 115 -5.05 -7.78 -22.88
C LYS A 115 -3.72 -7.60 -23.58
N LEU A 116 -2.86 -8.61 -23.45
CA LEU A 116 -1.62 -8.77 -24.20
C LEU A 116 -1.91 -9.40 -25.57
N ILE A 117 -1.17 -8.99 -26.58
CA ILE A 117 -1.21 -9.59 -27.91
C ILE A 117 -0.08 -10.62 -27.99
N LEU A 118 -0.45 -11.89 -28.10
CA LEU A 118 0.49 -13.01 -28.20
C LEU A 118 0.45 -13.63 -29.62
N GLU A 119 1.62 -13.82 -30.19
CA GLU A 119 1.85 -14.57 -31.43
C GLU A 119 2.98 -15.58 -31.22
N ASN A 120 2.73 -16.86 -31.51
CA ASN A 120 3.72 -17.93 -31.36
C ASN A 120 4.41 -17.94 -29.97
N ASN A 121 3.63 -17.80 -28.89
CA ASN A 121 4.06 -17.70 -27.50
C ASN A 121 5.01 -16.51 -27.18
N LYS A 122 5.03 -15.51 -28.05
CA LYS A 122 5.78 -14.25 -27.81
C LYS A 122 4.80 -13.10 -27.71
N ILE A 123 5.02 -12.24 -26.72
CA ILE A 123 4.25 -11.00 -26.57
C ILE A 123 4.72 -10.02 -27.64
N LYS A 124 3.79 -9.49 -28.41
CA LYS A 124 4.00 -8.54 -29.51
C LYS A 124 3.53 -7.14 -29.18
N GLY A 125 2.56 -7.04 -28.30
CA GLY A 125 1.93 -5.76 -27.99
C GLY A 125 0.86 -5.87 -26.93
N VAL A 126 0.10 -4.82 -26.79
CA VAL A 126 -1.09 -4.72 -25.94
C VAL A 126 -2.26 -4.20 -26.75
N GLU A 127 -3.45 -4.77 -26.52
CA GLU A 127 -4.71 -4.17 -26.92
C GLU A 127 -5.16 -3.21 -25.82
N VAL A 128 -5.52 -2.00 -26.19
CA VAL A 128 -5.93 -0.96 -25.24
C VAL A 128 -7.25 -0.34 -25.66
N THR A 129 -8.02 0.16 -24.69
CA THR A 129 -9.16 1.05 -24.93
C THR A 129 -8.76 2.47 -24.57
N ARG A 130 -8.81 3.37 -25.57
CA ARG A 130 -8.52 4.79 -25.40
C ARG A 130 -9.59 5.63 -26.07
N ASN A 131 -10.17 6.60 -25.35
CA ASN A 131 -11.28 7.44 -25.87
C ASN A 131 -12.45 6.61 -26.46
N GLY A 132 -12.74 5.46 -25.85
CA GLY A 132 -13.80 4.55 -26.31
C GLY A 132 -13.46 3.73 -27.57
N LYS A 133 -12.24 3.81 -28.09
CA LYS A 133 -11.77 3.04 -29.25
C LYS A 133 -10.75 1.99 -28.80
N ILE A 134 -10.80 0.84 -29.45
CA ILE A 134 -9.81 -0.22 -29.27
C ILE A 134 -8.66 0.04 -30.24
N GLU A 135 -7.44 -0.01 -29.72
CA GLU A 135 -6.20 0.23 -30.48
C GLU A 135 -5.15 -0.83 -30.05
N ASP A 136 -4.30 -1.24 -30.99
CA ASP A 136 -3.16 -2.11 -30.71
C ASP A 136 -1.88 -1.29 -30.62
N ILE A 137 -1.08 -1.51 -29.58
CA ILE A 137 0.24 -0.90 -29.39
C ILE A 137 1.28 -2.01 -29.43
N PHE A 138 2.10 -2.03 -30.47
CA PHE A 138 3.15 -3.03 -30.64
C PHE A 138 4.46 -2.61 -29.99
N VAL A 139 5.24 -3.60 -29.53
CA VAL A 139 6.53 -3.40 -28.84
C VAL A 139 7.68 -4.00 -29.62
N HIS A 140 8.86 -3.38 -29.49
CA HIS A 140 10.09 -3.85 -30.15
C HIS A 140 10.90 -4.82 -29.30
N LYS A 141 10.83 -4.72 -27.96
CA LYS A 141 11.64 -5.52 -27.04
C LYS A 141 10.77 -6.33 -26.09
N GLU A 142 10.17 -5.68 -25.11
CA GLU A 142 9.48 -6.35 -24.01
C GLU A 142 8.32 -5.50 -23.46
N ILE A 143 7.44 -6.13 -22.70
CA ILE A 143 6.38 -5.49 -21.94
C ILE A 143 6.64 -5.74 -20.46
N ILE A 144 6.62 -4.67 -19.67
CA ILE A 144 6.69 -4.74 -18.22
C ILE A 144 5.27 -4.58 -17.67
N LEU A 145 4.72 -5.65 -17.10
CA LEU A 145 3.39 -5.65 -16.49
C LEU A 145 3.50 -5.26 -15.01
N SER A 146 3.03 -4.07 -14.67
CA SER A 146 3.05 -3.50 -13.32
C SER A 146 1.68 -2.99 -12.88
N ALA A 147 0.62 -3.76 -13.19
CA ALA A 147 -0.78 -3.36 -12.93
C ALA A 147 -1.27 -3.71 -11.51
N GLY A 148 -0.38 -4.14 -10.63
CA GLY A 148 -0.68 -4.54 -9.25
C GLY A 148 -1.25 -5.94 -9.13
N SER A 149 -1.50 -6.37 -7.89
CA SER A 149 -1.94 -7.73 -7.56
C SER A 149 -3.33 -8.09 -8.09
N ILE A 150 -4.13 -7.11 -8.46
CA ILE A 150 -5.47 -7.30 -9.03
C ILE A 150 -5.44 -7.14 -10.55
N GLY A 151 -4.81 -6.07 -11.05
CA GLY A 151 -4.81 -5.77 -12.49
C GLY A 151 -3.93 -6.71 -13.31
N SER A 152 -2.78 -7.13 -12.78
CA SER A 152 -1.85 -8.00 -13.51
C SER A 152 -2.42 -9.39 -13.79
N PRO A 153 -3.00 -10.14 -12.82
CA PRO A 153 -3.64 -11.41 -13.11
C PRO A 153 -4.84 -11.26 -14.05
N LYS A 154 -5.65 -10.21 -13.89
CA LYS A 154 -6.77 -9.92 -14.80
C LYS A 154 -6.29 -9.79 -16.26
N ILE A 155 -5.23 -8.99 -16.50
CA ILE A 155 -4.67 -8.82 -17.84
C ILE A 155 -4.11 -10.13 -18.39
N LEU A 156 -3.43 -10.93 -17.57
CA LEU A 156 -2.88 -12.22 -17.98
C LEU A 156 -4.00 -13.19 -18.38
N GLU A 157 -5.03 -13.35 -17.56
CA GLU A 157 -6.15 -14.25 -17.85
C GLU A 157 -6.94 -13.81 -19.09
N LEU A 158 -7.24 -12.52 -19.24
CA LEU A 158 -7.86 -11.98 -20.47
C LEU A 158 -7.02 -12.20 -21.73
N SER A 159 -5.71 -12.42 -21.55
CA SER A 159 -4.77 -12.71 -22.64
C SER A 159 -4.65 -14.18 -22.99
N GLY A 160 -5.35 -15.07 -22.26
CA GLY A 160 -5.25 -16.51 -22.41
C GLY A 160 -4.06 -17.13 -21.65
N ILE A 161 -3.52 -16.44 -20.64
CA ILE A 161 -2.45 -16.90 -19.75
C ILE A 161 -3.04 -17.17 -18.38
N GLY A 162 -3.25 -18.43 -18.02
CA GLY A 162 -3.92 -18.77 -16.76
C GLY A 162 -4.26 -20.24 -16.62
N ASN A 163 -5.24 -20.50 -15.75
CA ASN A 163 -5.81 -21.83 -15.55
C ASN A 163 -6.69 -22.22 -16.76
N PRO A 164 -6.37 -23.33 -17.47
CA PRO A 164 -7.11 -23.72 -18.67
C PRO A 164 -8.60 -23.94 -18.45
N ASN A 165 -9.00 -24.47 -17.29
CA ASN A 165 -10.41 -24.73 -17.00
C ASN A 165 -11.17 -23.41 -16.84
N LEU A 166 -10.65 -22.48 -16.02
CA LEU A 166 -11.22 -21.14 -15.85
C LEU A 166 -11.38 -20.42 -17.20
N LEU A 167 -10.31 -20.43 -18.00
CA LEU A 167 -10.31 -19.76 -19.30
C LEU A 167 -11.32 -20.38 -20.27
N SER A 168 -11.39 -21.71 -20.30
CA SER A 168 -12.35 -22.45 -21.12
C SER A 168 -13.78 -22.13 -20.75
N ASP A 169 -14.10 -22.08 -19.44
CA ASP A 169 -15.44 -21.76 -18.93
C ASP A 169 -15.91 -20.36 -19.35
N LEU A 170 -14.97 -19.45 -19.54
CA LEU A 170 -15.22 -18.09 -20.01
C LEU A 170 -15.12 -17.93 -21.54
N GLY A 171 -14.87 -19.03 -22.26
CA GLY A 171 -14.72 -19.00 -23.72
C GLY A 171 -13.45 -18.27 -24.18
N ILE A 172 -12.38 -18.30 -23.37
CA ILE A 172 -11.05 -17.77 -23.68
C ILE A 172 -10.13 -18.93 -24.05
N GLU A 173 -9.49 -18.84 -25.21
CA GLU A 173 -8.48 -19.80 -25.63
C GLU A 173 -7.24 -19.75 -24.73
N THR A 174 -6.83 -20.89 -24.17
CA THR A 174 -5.60 -20.99 -23.42
C THR A 174 -4.38 -20.94 -24.33
N LYS A 175 -3.65 -19.85 -24.31
CA LYS A 175 -2.39 -19.67 -25.06
C LYS A 175 -1.18 -20.14 -24.27
N VAL A 176 -1.17 -19.89 -22.96
CA VAL A 176 -0.13 -20.32 -22.05
C VAL A 176 -0.77 -20.90 -20.78
N LYS A 177 -0.50 -22.18 -20.50
CA LYS A 177 -0.93 -22.81 -19.25
C LYS A 177 -0.10 -22.29 -18.08
N SER A 178 -0.75 -21.52 -17.19
CA SER A 178 -0.15 -20.97 -15.97
C SER A 178 -1.18 -20.98 -14.84
N PRO A 179 -1.42 -22.16 -14.21
CA PRO A 179 -2.55 -22.37 -13.32
C PRO A 179 -2.49 -21.52 -12.04
N ASN A 180 -1.34 -20.96 -11.70
CA ASN A 180 -1.16 -20.16 -10.49
C ASN A 180 -1.38 -18.65 -10.73
N VAL A 181 -1.74 -18.22 -11.94
CA VAL A 181 -2.16 -16.84 -12.18
C VAL A 181 -3.47 -16.58 -11.44
N GLY A 182 -3.49 -15.53 -10.64
CA GLY A 182 -4.61 -15.16 -9.80
C GLY A 182 -4.70 -15.87 -8.46
N GLU A 183 -3.85 -16.86 -8.20
CA GLU A 183 -3.80 -17.62 -6.97
C GLU A 183 -2.89 -16.98 -5.90
N ASN A 184 -2.99 -17.47 -4.66
CA ASN A 184 -2.17 -17.07 -3.51
C ASN A 184 -2.29 -15.59 -3.12
N LEU A 185 -3.45 -14.98 -3.30
CA LEU A 185 -3.71 -13.63 -2.81
C LEU A 185 -3.51 -13.59 -1.29
N GLN A 186 -2.74 -12.61 -0.83
CA GLN A 186 -2.50 -12.33 0.58
C GLN A 186 -2.82 -10.86 0.84
N ASP A 187 -3.51 -10.61 1.94
CA ASP A 187 -3.85 -9.25 2.36
C ASP A 187 -3.92 -9.16 3.88
N HIS A 188 -3.70 -7.97 4.42
CA HIS A 188 -3.77 -7.69 5.85
C HIS A 188 -5.21 -7.37 6.26
N LEU A 189 -5.91 -8.32 6.88
CA LEU A 189 -7.20 -8.05 7.52
C LEU A 189 -6.96 -7.10 8.70
N GLN A 190 -7.56 -5.91 8.64
CA GLN A 190 -7.52 -4.94 9.73
C GLN A 190 -8.74 -5.09 10.64
N LEU A 191 -8.49 -5.33 11.93
CA LEU A 191 -9.48 -5.21 12.98
C LEU A 191 -9.41 -3.78 13.54
N ARG A 192 -10.52 -3.05 13.45
CA ARG A 192 -10.57 -1.63 13.87
C ARG A 192 -11.29 -1.48 15.19
N VAL A 193 -10.63 -0.84 16.15
CA VAL A 193 -11.23 -0.44 17.41
C VAL A 193 -11.32 1.08 17.47
N ILE A 194 -12.50 1.58 17.76
CA ILE A 194 -12.78 3.01 17.89
C ILE A 194 -12.97 3.31 19.37
N TYR A 195 -12.23 4.29 19.86
CA TYR A 195 -12.34 4.78 21.23
C TYR A 195 -13.00 6.17 21.22
N GLN A 196 -14.05 6.34 21.98
CA GLN A 196 -14.56 7.65 22.36
C GLN A 196 -13.72 8.18 23.52
N LEU A 197 -13.23 9.40 23.38
CA LEU A 197 -12.33 10.01 24.33
C LEU A 197 -13.01 11.12 25.11
N GLU A 198 -12.56 11.32 26.35
CA GLU A 198 -12.92 12.48 27.16
C GLU A 198 -11.72 13.43 27.27
N ASN A 199 -11.99 14.73 27.26
CA ASN A 199 -10.99 15.80 27.44
C ASN A 199 -9.79 15.74 26.48
N ALA A 200 -9.98 15.18 25.27
CA ALA A 200 -8.95 15.06 24.24
C ALA A 200 -9.32 15.87 23.00
N GLN A 201 -8.30 16.42 22.34
CA GLN A 201 -8.46 17.04 21.02
C GLN A 201 -8.09 16.05 19.92
N THR A 202 -9.03 15.83 19.02
CA THR A 202 -8.86 14.97 17.86
C THR A 202 -9.25 15.70 16.58
N LEU A 203 -9.02 15.09 15.43
CA LEU A 203 -9.41 15.65 14.15
C LEU A 203 -10.93 15.81 14.05
N ASN A 204 -11.71 14.92 14.68
CA ASN A 204 -13.17 14.97 14.67
C ASN A 204 -13.69 16.34 15.09
N GLN A 205 -13.23 16.85 16.23
CA GLN A 205 -13.67 18.14 16.75
C GLN A 205 -13.23 19.32 15.88
N LYS A 206 -11.95 19.28 15.40
CA LYS A 206 -11.42 20.33 14.55
C LYS A 206 -12.11 20.37 13.19
N ALA A 207 -12.35 19.21 12.57
CA ALA A 207 -12.89 19.13 11.22
C ALA A 207 -14.42 19.25 11.15
N ASN A 208 -15.15 19.05 12.26
CA ASN A 208 -16.60 19.19 12.29
C ASN A 208 -17.08 20.65 12.48
N SER A 209 -16.20 21.57 12.87
CA SER A 209 -16.55 22.99 12.98
C SER A 209 -16.13 23.79 11.75
N LEU A 210 -16.93 24.80 11.34
CA LEU A 210 -16.59 25.66 10.21
C LEU A 210 -15.29 26.45 10.47
N LEU A 211 -15.14 27.00 11.68
CA LEU A 211 -13.94 27.73 12.08
C LEU A 211 -12.71 26.81 12.09
N GLY A 212 -12.87 25.57 12.54
CA GLY A 212 -11.81 24.56 12.50
C GLY A 212 -11.38 24.22 11.07
N LYS A 213 -12.32 24.04 10.15
CA LYS A 213 -11.99 23.81 8.73
C LYS A 213 -11.23 24.98 8.12
N ILE A 214 -11.64 26.23 8.42
CA ILE A 214 -10.93 27.44 7.98
C ILE A 214 -9.51 27.46 8.56
N ALA A 215 -9.37 27.23 9.86
CA ALA A 215 -8.06 27.20 10.53
C ALA A 215 -7.13 26.14 9.95
N ILE A 216 -7.62 24.91 9.71
CA ILE A 216 -6.88 23.83 9.05
C ILE A 216 -6.42 24.25 7.65
N GLY A 217 -7.31 24.87 6.87
CA GLY A 217 -7.00 25.35 5.52
C GLY A 217 -5.93 26.46 5.52
N LEU A 218 -6.03 27.43 6.42
CA LEU A 218 -5.06 28.52 6.58
C LEU A 218 -3.71 28.01 7.07
N GLU A 219 -3.68 27.11 8.05
CA GLU A 219 -2.46 26.49 8.54
C GLU A 219 -1.71 25.80 7.38
N TYR A 220 -2.42 25.01 6.60
CA TYR A 220 -1.81 24.34 5.47
C TYR A 220 -1.37 25.30 4.36
N ALA A 221 -2.18 26.30 4.05
CA ALA A 221 -1.84 27.29 3.03
C ALA A 221 -0.56 28.05 3.36
N LEU A 222 -0.38 28.44 4.63
CA LEU A 222 0.72 29.27 5.07
C LEU A 222 1.97 28.47 5.48
N LYS A 223 1.78 27.34 6.17
CA LYS A 223 2.89 26.60 6.81
C LYS A 223 3.13 25.21 6.23
N ARG A 224 2.19 24.67 5.45
CA ARG A 224 2.21 23.28 4.95
C ARG A 224 2.30 22.25 6.08
N THR A 225 1.66 22.54 7.22
CA THR A 225 1.56 21.68 8.42
C THR A 225 0.10 21.38 8.74
N GLY A 226 -0.11 20.65 9.84
CA GLY A 226 -1.43 20.35 10.36
C GLY A 226 -2.16 19.25 9.60
N PRO A 227 -3.48 19.10 9.84
CA PRO A 227 -4.26 17.95 9.37
C PRO A 227 -4.25 17.73 7.87
N MET A 228 -4.11 18.76 7.03
CA MET A 228 -4.02 18.57 5.57
C MET A 228 -2.68 18.02 5.09
N SER A 229 -1.66 18.00 5.95
CA SER A 229 -0.38 17.34 5.68
C SER A 229 -0.31 15.92 6.26
N MET A 230 -1.38 15.46 6.88
CA MET A 230 -1.45 14.21 7.62
C MET A 230 -1.41 12.98 6.67
N ALA A 231 -0.64 11.97 7.05
CA ALA A 231 -0.75 10.64 6.47
C ALA A 231 -2.02 9.93 6.98
N PRO A 232 -2.52 8.89 6.30
CA PRO A 232 -3.69 8.14 6.78
C PRO A 232 -3.53 7.60 8.19
N SER A 233 -2.35 7.10 8.55
CA SER A 233 -1.99 6.66 9.90
C SER A 233 -0.77 7.44 10.36
N GLN A 234 -0.75 7.91 11.61
CA GLN A 234 0.35 8.70 12.12
C GLN A 234 1.29 7.89 12.99
N LEU A 235 0.73 7.14 13.96
CA LEU A 235 1.50 6.34 14.90
C LEU A 235 1.38 4.87 14.52
N GLY A 236 2.52 4.17 14.52
CA GLY A 236 2.61 2.73 14.27
C GLY A 236 3.14 2.00 15.49
N ILE A 237 2.72 0.75 15.64
CA ILE A 237 3.29 -0.18 16.59
C ILE A 237 3.53 -1.50 15.88
N PHE A 238 4.71 -2.07 16.05
CA PHE A 238 4.98 -3.44 15.65
C PHE A 238 5.24 -4.26 16.91
N ALA A 239 4.51 -5.36 17.07
CA ALA A 239 4.56 -6.20 18.26
C ALA A 239 4.43 -7.68 17.92
N MET A 240 4.82 -8.54 18.87
CA MET A 240 4.52 -9.96 18.83
C MET A 240 3.18 -10.22 19.51
N SER A 241 2.32 -11.01 18.89
CA SER A 241 1.05 -11.45 19.48
C SER A 241 1.26 -12.41 20.66
N ASP A 242 2.36 -13.14 20.63
CA ASP A 242 2.78 -14.07 21.68
C ASP A 242 4.30 -14.12 21.77
N LYS A 243 4.83 -14.51 22.94
CA LYS A 243 6.28 -14.61 23.22
C LYS A 243 7.02 -15.68 22.41
N SER A 244 6.31 -16.57 21.73
CA SER A 244 6.90 -17.58 20.85
C SER A 244 7.35 -17.02 19.50
N TYR A 245 6.90 -15.81 19.12
CA TYR A 245 7.35 -15.17 17.89
C TYR A 245 8.70 -14.49 18.10
N GLU A 246 9.62 -14.73 17.19
CA GLU A 246 10.97 -14.09 17.18
C GLU A 246 10.95 -12.68 16.60
N THR A 247 9.96 -12.40 15.74
CA THR A 247 9.78 -11.11 15.06
C THR A 247 8.34 -10.64 15.18
N PRO A 248 8.10 -9.32 15.11
CA PRO A 248 6.74 -8.79 15.12
C PRO A 248 5.86 -9.39 14.03
N ASN A 249 4.74 -9.90 14.43
CA ASN A 249 3.69 -10.42 13.54
C ASN A 249 2.40 -9.59 13.58
N LEU A 250 2.35 -8.55 14.43
CA LEU A 250 1.27 -7.57 14.49
C LEU A 250 1.75 -6.19 14.10
N GLN A 251 0.89 -5.46 13.39
CA GLN A 251 1.06 -4.03 13.14
C GLN A 251 -0.19 -3.28 13.55
N PHE A 252 0.00 -2.19 14.31
CA PHE A 252 -1.08 -1.26 14.64
C PHE A 252 -0.93 0.02 13.83
N HIS A 253 -2.08 0.57 13.45
CA HIS A 253 -2.22 1.87 12.84
C HIS A 253 -3.11 2.74 13.73
N VAL A 254 -2.54 3.76 14.35
CA VAL A 254 -3.25 4.63 15.27
C VAL A 254 -3.49 6.00 14.65
N GLN A 255 -4.75 6.47 14.72
CA GLN A 255 -5.21 7.69 14.06
C GLN A 255 -5.99 8.55 15.05
N PRO A 256 -5.75 9.87 15.14
CA PRO A 256 -6.46 10.79 16.03
C PRO A 256 -7.82 11.21 15.43
N LEU A 257 -8.54 10.24 14.92
CA LEU A 257 -9.86 10.42 14.30
C LEU A 257 -10.67 9.13 14.36
N SER A 258 -11.98 9.26 14.17
CA SER A 258 -12.87 8.10 14.03
C SER A 258 -13.99 8.36 13.04
N LEU A 259 -14.40 7.30 12.34
CA LEU A 259 -15.49 7.23 11.39
C LEU A 259 -15.93 5.76 11.24
N ASP A 260 -17.14 5.50 10.77
CA ASP A 260 -17.63 4.12 10.59
C ASP A 260 -16.94 3.43 9.41
N LYS A 261 -16.94 4.06 8.24
CA LYS A 261 -16.33 3.54 7.01
C LYS A 261 -15.55 4.62 6.29
N PHE A 262 -14.50 4.24 5.56
CA PHE A 262 -13.77 5.20 4.73
C PHE A 262 -14.69 5.88 3.72
N GLY A 263 -14.72 7.23 3.79
CA GLY A 263 -15.60 8.08 3.00
C GLY A 263 -16.80 8.62 3.76
N ASP A 264 -17.12 8.06 4.92
CA ASP A 264 -18.17 8.58 5.79
C ASP A 264 -17.70 9.86 6.52
N PRO A 265 -18.63 10.68 7.02
CA PRO A 265 -18.32 11.77 7.93
C PRO A 265 -17.60 11.29 9.19
N LEU A 266 -16.77 12.16 9.76
CA LEU A 266 -16.19 11.90 11.07
C LEU A 266 -17.29 11.91 12.14
N HIS A 267 -17.13 11.07 13.18
CA HIS A 267 -18.02 11.10 14.34
C HIS A 267 -18.04 12.49 14.99
N ASP A 268 -19.11 12.81 15.70
CA ASP A 268 -19.32 14.08 16.40
C ASP A 268 -18.64 14.16 17.78
N PHE A 269 -18.09 13.05 18.25
CA PHE A 269 -17.33 12.96 19.50
C PHE A 269 -15.80 12.93 19.23
N PRO A 270 -14.97 13.25 20.25
CA PRO A 270 -13.53 13.05 20.17
C PRO A 270 -13.23 11.57 20.01
N GLY A 271 -12.65 11.20 18.87
CA GLY A 271 -12.42 9.79 18.54
C GLY A 271 -10.96 9.46 18.20
N LEU A 272 -10.55 8.28 18.61
CA LEU A 272 -9.27 7.67 18.23
C LEU A 272 -9.57 6.32 17.61
N THR A 273 -8.91 6.00 16.53
CA THR A 273 -8.97 4.66 15.93
C THR A 273 -7.62 3.97 16.08
N ALA A 274 -7.62 2.79 16.67
CA ALA A 274 -6.50 1.86 16.62
C ALA A 274 -6.92 0.64 15.79
N SER A 275 -6.21 0.40 14.70
CA SER A 275 -6.43 -0.78 13.85
C SER A 275 -5.25 -1.71 14.01
N VAL A 276 -5.48 -3.01 14.08
CA VAL A 276 -4.43 -4.03 14.15
C VAL A 276 -4.59 -5.02 13.02
N CYS A 277 -3.49 -5.49 12.47
CA CYS A 277 -3.46 -6.55 11.48
C CYS A 277 -2.36 -7.57 11.75
N ASN A 278 -2.61 -8.82 11.36
CA ASN A 278 -1.59 -9.86 11.25
C ASN A 278 -0.73 -9.59 10.02
N LEU A 279 0.59 -9.45 10.20
CA LEU A 279 1.54 -9.18 9.13
C LEU A 279 1.86 -10.39 8.25
N ASN A 280 1.67 -11.58 8.80
CA ASN A 280 2.04 -12.85 8.15
C ASN A 280 0.85 -13.83 8.09
N PRO A 281 -0.29 -13.44 7.45
CA PRO A 281 -1.44 -14.33 7.37
C PRO A 281 -1.09 -15.62 6.62
N GLN A 282 -1.64 -16.75 7.09
CA GLN A 282 -1.52 -18.04 6.44
C GLN A 282 -2.63 -18.27 5.42
N SER A 283 -3.77 -17.60 5.57
CA SER A 283 -4.88 -17.62 4.62
C SER A 283 -4.44 -17.21 3.22
N ARG A 284 -4.93 -17.90 2.21
CA ARG A 284 -4.66 -17.65 0.80
C ARG A 284 -5.97 -17.53 0.05
N GLY A 285 -6.03 -16.50 -0.76
CA GLY A 285 -7.17 -16.19 -1.60
C GLY A 285 -6.82 -16.18 -3.08
N SER A 286 -7.70 -15.59 -3.88
CA SER A 286 -7.56 -15.54 -5.33
C SER A 286 -8.12 -14.27 -5.95
N VAL A 287 -7.69 -13.99 -7.18
CA VAL A 287 -8.20 -12.91 -8.04
C VAL A 287 -8.40 -13.48 -9.43
N HIS A 288 -9.64 -13.65 -9.84
CA HIS A 288 -9.96 -14.25 -11.14
C HIS A 288 -10.97 -13.43 -11.92
N ILE A 289 -10.81 -13.39 -13.25
CA ILE A 289 -11.82 -12.82 -14.12
C ILE A 289 -13.12 -13.63 -14.06
N THR A 290 -14.25 -12.94 -14.19
CA THR A 290 -15.59 -13.56 -14.24
C THR A 290 -16.24 -13.38 -15.62
N SER A 291 -15.54 -12.70 -16.52
CA SER A 291 -16.00 -12.42 -17.89
C SER A 291 -14.80 -12.16 -18.80
N LYS A 292 -14.97 -12.40 -20.09
CA LYS A 292 -14.02 -11.97 -21.14
C LYS A 292 -14.09 -10.47 -21.46
N ASP A 293 -15.08 -9.75 -20.92
CA ASP A 293 -15.16 -8.29 -21.07
C ASP A 293 -14.18 -7.63 -20.09
N PRO A 294 -13.17 -6.87 -20.59
CA PRO A 294 -12.17 -6.21 -19.75
C PRO A 294 -12.75 -5.15 -18.81
N LYS A 295 -13.98 -4.68 -19.05
CA LYS A 295 -14.64 -3.68 -18.19
C LYS A 295 -15.22 -4.29 -16.92
N ILE A 296 -15.43 -5.60 -16.90
CA ILE A 296 -15.95 -6.29 -15.71
C ILE A 296 -14.82 -6.46 -14.69
N ALA A 297 -15.14 -6.11 -13.45
CA ALA A 297 -14.21 -6.30 -12.34
C ALA A 297 -13.97 -7.80 -12.10
N PRO A 298 -12.75 -8.23 -11.74
CA PRO A 298 -12.51 -9.60 -11.34
C PRO A 298 -13.19 -9.91 -10.00
N SER A 299 -13.44 -11.18 -9.74
CA SER A 299 -13.72 -11.67 -8.39
C SER A 299 -12.43 -11.54 -7.55
N ILE A 300 -12.54 -10.96 -6.38
CA ILE A 300 -11.43 -10.80 -5.43
C ILE A 300 -11.88 -11.47 -4.15
N ASP A 301 -11.26 -12.58 -3.82
CA ASP A 301 -11.54 -13.34 -2.61
C ASP A 301 -10.25 -13.51 -1.78
N PRO A 302 -10.04 -12.69 -0.75
CA PRO A 302 -8.89 -12.82 0.13
C PRO A 302 -8.92 -14.06 1.01
N ASN A 303 -10.09 -14.71 1.16
CA ASN A 303 -10.30 -15.91 1.98
C ASN A 303 -9.82 -15.73 3.44
N TYR A 304 -10.08 -14.54 4.02
CA TYR A 304 -9.63 -14.16 5.36
C TYR A 304 -10.04 -15.18 6.41
N LEU A 305 -9.15 -15.40 7.39
CA LEU A 305 -9.38 -16.27 8.54
C LEU A 305 -9.75 -17.72 8.17
N SER A 306 -9.38 -18.18 6.99
CA SER A 306 -9.55 -19.59 6.59
C SER A 306 -8.64 -20.53 7.38
N GLU A 307 -7.51 -20.03 7.86
CA GLU A 307 -6.54 -20.80 8.64
C GLU A 307 -6.67 -20.54 10.15
N GLU A 308 -6.54 -21.60 10.95
CA GLU A 308 -6.68 -21.52 12.40
C GLU A 308 -5.63 -20.59 13.04
N GLN A 309 -4.42 -20.54 12.48
CA GLN A 309 -3.36 -19.64 12.97
C GLN A 309 -3.75 -18.17 12.84
N ASP A 310 -4.46 -17.80 11.78
CA ASP A 310 -4.91 -16.41 11.57
C ASP A 310 -6.00 -16.04 12.57
N LYS A 311 -6.90 -16.97 12.90
CA LYS A 311 -7.91 -16.78 13.94
C LYS A 311 -7.29 -16.64 15.33
N LEU A 312 -6.27 -17.46 15.61
CA LEU A 312 -5.54 -17.40 16.88
C LEU A 312 -4.85 -16.03 17.04
N VAL A 313 -4.12 -15.59 16.03
CA VAL A 313 -3.43 -14.28 16.06
C VAL A 313 -4.44 -13.13 16.16
N ALA A 314 -5.59 -13.24 15.52
CA ALA A 314 -6.64 -12.22 15.61
C ALA A 314 -7.31 -12.16 17.01
N ALA A 315 -7.26 -13.26 17.79
CA ALA A 315 -7.81 -13.33 19.13
C ALA A 315 -6.82 -12.94 20.24
N GLN A 316 -5.52 -12.99 19.99
CA GLN A 316 -4.42 -12.56 20.87
C GLN A 316 -4.30 -11.03 20.95
#